data_2550e8b1174fb708679d9de05daa40fe
#
_entry.id   2550e8b1174fb708679d9de05daa40fe
#
_cell.length_a   1.000
_cell.length_b   1.000
_cell.length_c   1.000
_cell.angle_alpha   90.00
_cell.angle_beta   90.00
_cell.angle_gamma   90.00
#
_symmetry.space_group_name_H-M   'P 1'
#
loop_
_entity.id
_entity.type
_entity.pdbx_description
1 polymer ?
#
loop_
_entity_poly.entity_id
_entity_poly.type
_entity_poly.pdbx_seq_one_letter_code
_entity_poly.pdbx_strand_id
1 'polypeptide(L)'
;GYTNIDPTYSTDGVLSKESINLDIKKADVRNLDELADDAECTEIIVNSVYDFLNLEDAVNSIKHLSKKLRHKGKIVLIGSDARELCRKFVEGSINIINFNEEIHGSFEETWDVKMSHFTMESMSELLESLGLQVVKKRLDNYNYLVEAIRP
;
A
#
# COMPACT_ATOMS: atom_id res chain seq x y z
N GLY A 1 4.93 19.07 6.07
CA GLY A 1 3.65 18.47 5.67
C GLY A 1 3.86 17.18 4.90
N TYR A 2 2.80 16.46 4.62
CA TYR A 2 2.84 15.27 3.77
C TYR A 2 2.66 15.68 2.31
N THR A 3 3.39 15.03 1.39
CA THR A 3 3.08 15.02 -0.03
C THR A 3 2.14 13.85 -0.29
N ASN A 4 0.94 14.12 -0.79
CA ASN A 4 -0.04 13.10 -1.12
C ASN A 4 0.19 12.64 -2.56
N ILE A 5 0.25 11.32 -2.76
CA ILE A 5 0.47 10.71 -4.06
C ILE A 5 -0.69 9.76 -4.34
N ASP A 6 -1.34 9.95 -5.48
CA ASP A 6 -2.36 9.05 -5.98
C ASP A 6 -1.98 8.59 -7.39
N PRO A 7 -1.63 7.32 -7.58
CA PRO A 7 -1.25 6.79 -8.88
C PRO A 7 -2.42 6.78 -9.87
N THR A 8 -3.65 6.83 -9.38
CA THR A 8 -4.87 6.83 -10.19
C THR A 8 -5.41 8.23 -10.47
N TYR A 9 -4.84 9.26 -9.81
CA TYR A 9 -5.31 10.63 -9.93
C TYR A 9 -5.32 11.10 -11.39
N SER A 10 -6.48 11.58 -11.84
CA SER A 10 -6.68 12.19 -13.15
C SER A 10 -7.23 13.61 -12.99
N THR A 11 -6.64 14.56 -13.70
CA THR A 11 -7.16 15.93 -13.76
C THR A 11 -8.45 16.05 -14.56
N ASP A 12 -8.81 15.03 -15.33
CA ASP A 12 -10.00 14.99 -16.17
C ASP A 12 -11.24 14.52 -15.39
N GLY A 13 -11.06 13.98 -14.18
CA GLY A 13 -12.17 13.63 -13.29
C GLY A 13 -12.66 14.83 -12.49
N VAL A 14 -13.96 15.06 -12.48
CA VAL A 14 -14.60 16.05 -11.62
C VAL A 14 -14.36 15.64 -10.16
N LEU A 15 -13.35 16.23 -9.55
CA LEU A 15 -13.19 16.14 -8.10
C LEU A 15 -14.42 16.80 -7.46
N SER A 16 -15.13 16.07 -6.62
CA SER A 16 -16.13 16.68 -5.75
C SER A 16 -15.46 17.83 -4.99
N LYS A 17 -16.12 18.97 -4.92
CA LYS A 17 -15.61 20.22 -4.33
C LYS A 17 -15.19 20.12 -2.86
N GLU A 18 -15.25 18.96 -2.25
CA GLU A 18 -14.95 18.69 -0.83
C GLU A 18 -13.53 18.20 -0.55
N SER A 19 -12.73 17.88 -1.58
CA SER A 19 -11.32 17.54 -1.42
C SER A 19 -10.37 18.75 -1.47
N ILE A 20 -10.80 19.84 -0.94
CA ILE A 20 -10.22 21.18 -1.07
C ILE A 20 -8.96 21.36 -0.23
N ASN A 21 -7.92 20.75 -0.28
CA ASN A 21 -6.58 21.14 0.24
C ASN A 21 -5.56 20.00 0.31
N LEU A 22 -5.74 18.94 -0.44
CA LEU A 22 -4.69 17.95 -0.59
C LEU A 22 -3.89 18.28 -1.84
N ASP A 23 -2.62 18.62 -1.68
CA ASP A 23 -1.67 18.68 -2.80
C ASP A 23 -1.44 17.23 -3.28
N ILE A 24 -2.31 16.78 -4.17
CA ILE A 24 -2.27 15.42 -4.72
C ILE A 24 -1.45 15.45 -5.99
N LYS A 25 -0.38 14.64 -6.00
CA LYS A 25 0.47 14.46 -7.18
C LYS A 25 0.20 13.12 -7.81
N LYS A 26 0.01 13.10 -9.13
CA LYS A 26 0.03 11.86 -9.88
C LYS A 26 1.47 11.40 -10.04
N ALA A 27 1.77 10.20 -9.56
CA ALA A 27 3.08 9.62 -9.70
C ALA A 27 3.00 8.09 -9.80
N ASP A 28 3.95 7.52 -10.50
CA ASP A 28 4.14 6.07 -10.52
C ASP A 28 4.84 5.65 -9.23
N VAL A 29 4.14 4.90 -8.39
CA VAL A 29 4.67 4.40 -7.10
C VAL A 29 5.89 3.47 -7.25
N ARG A 30 6.17 3.03 -8.48
CA ARG A 30 7.38 2.23 -8.80
C ARG A 30 8.62 3.11 -8.95
N ASN A 31 8.45 4.40 -9.21
CA ASN A 31 9.54 5.37 -9.34
C ASN A 31 9.12 6.74 -8.81
N LEU A 32 9.64 7.13 -7.66
CA LEU A 32 9.38 8.41 -7.01
C LEU A 32 10.62 9.33 -7.00
N ASP A 33 11.60 9.11 -7.88
CA ASP A 33 12.85 9.89 -7.90
C ASP A 33 12.62 11.38 -8.17
N GLU A 34 11.54 11.73 -8.89
CA GLU A 34 11.18 13.12 -9.13
C GLU A 34 10.51 13.81 -7.92
N LEU A 35 10.05 13.03 -6.94
CA LEU A 35 9.29 13.54 -5.79
C LEU A 35 10.08 13.56 -4.49
N ALA A 36 11.06 12.68 -4.35
CA ALA A 36 11.86 12.56 -3.15
C ALA A 36 13.24 11.99 -3.45
N ASP A 37 14.27 12.55 -2.84
CA ASP A 37 15.63 12.03 -2.90
C ASP A 37 15.81 10.81 -1.98
N ASP A 38 16.86 10.04 -2.19
CA ASP A 38 17.22 8.94 -1.31
C ASP A 38 17.57 9.46 0.09
N ALA A 39 17.13 8.76 1.11
CA ALA A 39 17.30 9.10 2.52
C ALA A 39 16.70 10.46 2.94
N GLU A 40 15.69 10.95 2.25
CA GLU A 40 15.02 12.22 2.55
C GLU A 40 13.79 12.04 3.46
N CYS A 41 13.00 10.98 3.20
CA CYS A 41 11.69 10.83 3.82
C CYS A 41 11.78 10.46 5.30
N THR A 42 11.10 11.23 6.13
CA THR A 42 10.90 10.94 7.57
C THR A 42 9.88 9.82 7.78
N GLU A 43 8.81 9.83 7.02
CA GLU A 43 7.73 8.88 7.08
C GLU A 43 7.13 8.66 5.68
N ILE A 44 6.84 7.40 5.38
CA ILE A 44 6.14 6.98 4.16
C ILE A 44 4.95 6.14 4.60
N ILE A 45 3.76 6.50 4.14
CA ILE A 45 2.54 5.73 4.38
C ILE A 45 2.01 5.27 3.04
N VAL A 46 1.83 3.95 2.90
CA VAL A 46 1.25 3.33 1.72
C VAL A 46 -0.02 2.59 2.13
N ASN A 47 -1.13 3.00 1.57
CA ASN A 47 -2.43 2.45 1.90
C ASN A 47 -3.08 1.83 0.65
N SER A 48 -3.26 0.51 0.66
CA SER A 48 -4.01 -0.24 -0.35
C SER A 48 -3.53 0.00 -1.80
N VAL A 49 -2.22 0.07 -2.02
CA VAL A 49 -1.63 0.30 -3.35
C VAL A 49 -1.09 -0.98 -3.96
N TYR A 50 -0.45 -1.83 -3.16
CA TYR A 50 0.33 -2.96 -3.68
C TYR A 50 -0.51 -4.09 -4.25
N ASP A 51 -1.75 -4.22 -3.84
CA ASP A 51 -2.67 -5.20 -4.40
C ASP A 51 -2.91 -4.97 -5.91
N PHE A 52 -2.81 -3.72 -6.37
CA PHE A 52 -3.02 -3.33 -7.77
C PHE A 52 -1.77 -3.45 -8.65
N LEU A 53 -0.64 -3.83 -8.09
CA LEU A 53 0.59 -4.12 -8.81
C LEU A 53 0.78 -5.64 -8.93
N ASN A 54 1.46 -6.09 -9.99
CA ASN A 54 1.94 -7.45 -9.99
C ASN A 54 3.00 -7.65 -8.89
N LEU A 55 3.26 -8.88 -8.50
CA LEU A 55 4.12 -9.18 -7.35
C LEU A 55 5.54 -8.61 -7.50
N GLU A 56 6.12 -8.68 -8.69
CA GLU A 56 7.46 -8.17 -8.94
C GLU A 56 7.52 -6.64 -8.80
N ASP A 57 6.56 -5.92 -9.40
CA ASP A 57 6.47 -4.47 -9.30
C ASP A 57 6.21 -4.02 -7.86
N ALA A 58 5.35 -4.73 -7.11
CA ALA A 58 5.07 -4.44 -5.71
C ALA A 58 6.34 -4.56 -4.85
N VAL A 59 7.09 -5.64 -5.00
CA VAL A 59 8.35 -5.86 -4.27
C VAL A 59 9.40 -4.80 -4.64
N ASN A 60 9.55 -4.50 -5.93
CA ASN A 60 10.48 -3.48 -6.40
C ASN A 60 10.09 -2.08 -5.90
N SER A 61 8.81 -1.75 -5.87
CA SER A 61 8.31 -0.48 -5.32
C SER A 61 8.64 -0.37 -3.82
N ILE A 62 8.38 -1.41 -3.02
CA ILE A 62 8.71 -1.39 -1.59
C ILE A 62 10.22 -1.22 -1.38
N LYS A 63 11.04 -1.92 -2.18
CA LYS A 63 12.50 -1.76 -2.17
C LYS A 63 12.93 -0.34 -2.55
N HIS A 64 12.28 0.27 -3.53
CA HIS A 64 12.52 1.66 -3.92
C HIS A 64 12.17 2.63 -2.77
N LEU A 65 10.98 2.48 -2.17
CA LEU A 65 10.56 3.32 -1.06
C LEU A 65 11.46 3.18 0.18
N SER A 66 11.99 1.98 0.43
CA SER A 66 12.91 1.77 1.57
C SER A 66 14.18 2.62 1.46
N LYS A 67 14.65 2.91 0.23
CA LYS A 67 15.81 3.77 -0.01
C LYS A 67 15.51 5.25 0.25
N LYS A 68 14.25 5.67 0.02
CA LYS A 68 13.80 7.04 0.26
C LYS A 68 13.72 7.40 1.75
N LEU A 69 13.60 6.40 2.63
CA LEU A 69 13.60 6.63 4.08
C LEU A 69 14.97 7.10 4.56
N ARG A 70 14.98 8.16 5.38
CA ARG A 70 16.18 8.56 6.10
C ARG A 70 16.48 7.60 7.27
N HIS A 71 17.67 7.73 7.86
CA HIS A 71 17.99 7.06 9.13
C HIS A 71 16.91 7.37 10.19
N LYS A 72 16.40 6.35 10.86
CA LYS A 72 15.23 6.40 11.75
C LYS A 72 13.93 6.82 11.09
N GLY A 73 13.88 6.89 9.77
CA GLY A 73 12.64 7.08 9.03
C GLY A 73 11.74 5.86 9.12
N LYS A 74 10.44 6.09 9.05
CA LYS A 74 9.40 5.07 9.25
C LYS A 74 8.60 4.81 7.97
N ILE A 75 8.31 3.55 7.69
CA ILE A 75 7.34 3.16 6.67
C ILE A 75 6.16 2.45 7.31
N VAL A 76 4.95 2.79 6.87
CA VAL A 76 3.70 2.16 7.28
C VAL A 76 3.02 1.60 6.04
N LEU A 77 2.85 0.29 6.01
CA LEU A 77 2.16 -0.40 4.92
C LEU A 77 0.81 -0.93 5.41
N ILE A 78 -0.24 -0.60 4.68
CA ILE A 78 -1.62 -0.99 4.96
C ILE A 78 -2.18 -1.68 3.72
N GLY A 79 -2.86 -2.80 3.91
CA GLY A 79 -3.50 -3.55 2.83
C GLY A 79 -4.37 -4.68 3.35
N SER A 80 -4.99 -5.41 2.43
CA SER A 80 -5.81 -6.58 2.79
C SER A 80 -4.90 -7.79 3.08
N ASP A 81 -5.17 -8.48 4.18
CA ASP A 81 -4.48 -9.74 4.54
C ASP A 81 -5.20 -10.91 3.89
N ALA A 82 -4.54 -11.55 2.93
CA ALA A 82 -5.14 -12.65 2.16
C ALA A 82 -5.52 -13.84 3.06
N ARG A 83 -4.76 -14.13 4.11
CA ARG A 83 -5.05 -15.22 5.04
C ARG A 83 -6.32 -14.92 5.84
N GLU A 84 -6.41 -13.71 6.40
CA GLU A 84 -7.57 -13.27 7.18
C GLU A 84 -8.82 -13.17 6.31
N LEU A 85 -8.68 -12.71 5.07
CA LEU A 85 -9.77 -12.65 4.12
C LEU A 85 -10.34 -14.04 3.82
N CYS A 86 -9.46 -15.02 3.55
CA CYS A 86 -9.86 -16.42 3.37
C CYS A 86 -10.52 -17.00 4.63
N ARG A 87 -9.97 -16.71 5.80
CA ARG A 87 -10.55 -17.15 7.08
C ARG A 87 -11.96 -16.60 7.27
N LYS A 88 -12.15 -15.31 7.04
CA LYS A 88 -13.46 -14.64 7.13
C LYS A 88 -14.48 -15.23 6.16
N PHE A 89 -14.04 -15.58 4.95
CA PHE A 89 -14.92 -16.23 3.99
C PHE A 89 -15.32 -17.65 4.44
N VAL A 90 -14.38 -18.45 4.90
CA VAL A 90 -14.66 -19.81 5.41
C VAL A 90 -15.58 -19.78 6.65
N GLU A 91 -15.42 -18.79 7.52
CA GLU A 91 -16.29 -18.58 8.70
C GLU A 91 -17.68 -18.04 8.35
N GLY A 92 -17.92 -17.64 7.10
CA GLY A 92 -19.18 -17.03 6.66
C GLY A 92 -19.37 -15.57 7.07
N SER A 93 -18.31 -14.90 7.55
CA SER A 93 -18.35 -13.49 7.94
C SER A 93 -18.41 -12.54 6.74
N ILE A 94 -17.97 -12.99 5.57
CA ILE A 94 -18.10 -12.29 4.29
C ILE A 94 -18.72 -13.25 3.25
N ASN A 95 -19.54 -12.71 2.36
CA ASN A 95 -20.16 -13.48 1.29
C ASN A 95 -19.25 -13.59 0.06
N ILE A 96 -19.64 -14.43 -0.91
CA ILE A 96 -18.83 -14.67 -2.11
C ILE A 96 -18.67 -13.41 -2.98
N ILE A 97 -19.63 -12.50 -2.98
CA ILE A 97 -19.56 -11.25 -3.77
C ILE A 97 -18.47 -10.37 -3.21
N ASN A 98 -18.50 -10.10 -1.92
CA ASN A 98 -17.48 -9.29 -1.25
C ASN A 98 -16.10 -9.96 -1.31
N PHE A 99 -16.04 -11.28 -1.20
CA PHE A 99 -14.78 -12.02 -1.35
C PHE A 99 -14.18 -11.83 -2.74
N ASN A 100 -15.00 -11.92 -3.81
CA ASN A 100 -14.53 -11.68 -5.16
C ASN A 100 -14.02 -10.24 -5.37
N GLU A 101 -14.72 -9.24 -4.85
CA GLU A 101 -14.29 -7.84 -4.94
C GLU A 101 -12.95 -7.64 -4.21
N GLU A 102 -12.78 -8.24 -3.04
CA GLU A 102 -11.53 -8.13 -2.28
C GLU A 102 -10.35 -8.85 -2.96
N ILE A 103 -10.60 -9.94 -3.67
CA ILE A 103 -9.55 -10.71 -4.35
C ILE A 103 -9.25 -10.15 -5.75
N HIS A 104 -10.23 -9.69 -6.48
CA HIS A 104 -10.06 -9.32 -7.89
C HIS A 104 -10.15 -7.83 -8.16
N GLY A 105 -10.69 -7.04 -7.25
CA GLY A 105 -11.10 -5.65 -7.46
C GLY A 105 -12.55 -5.55 -7.89
N SER A 106 -13.09 -4.33 -7.93
CA SER A 106 -14.49 -4.10 -8.33
C SER A 106 -14.71 -4.07 -9.83
N PHE A 107 -13.66 -3.82 -10.61
CA PHE A 107 -13.70 -3.59 -12.07
C PHE A 107 -14.55 -2.37 -12.47
N GLU A 108 -14.90 -1.51 -11.55
CA GLU A 108 -15.63 -0.27 -11.86
C GLU A 108 -14.77 0.71 -12.65
N GLU A 109 -13.47 0.70 -12.37
CA GLU A 109 -12.45 1.47 -13.08
C GLU A 109 -11.42 0.55 -13.74
N THR A 110 -10.77 1.02 -14.78
CA THR A 110 -9.78 0.21 -15.53
C THR A 110 -8.56 -0.19 -14.69
N TRP A 111 -8.25 0.57 -13.65
CA TRP A 111 -7.14 0.30 -12.73
C TRP A 111 -7.55 -0.58 -11.54
N ASP A 112 -8.85 -0.73 -11.26
CA ASP A 112 -9.36 -1.48 -10.10
C ASP A 112 -9.37 -2.99 -10.37
N VAL A 113 -8.18 -3.50 -10.63
CA VAL A 113 -7.88 -4.93 -10.83
C VAL A 113 -6.73 -5.30 -9.91
N LYS A 114 -7.00 -6.16 -8.93
CA LYS A 114 -5.97 -6.64 -8.00
C LYS A 114 -5.16 -7.76 -8.67
N MET A 115 -3.85 -7.59 -8.67
CA MET A 115 -2.92 -8.50 -9.35
C MET A 115 -2.02 -9.27 -8.38
N SER A 116 -1.92 -8.84 -7.12
CA SER A 116 -1.15 -9.53 -6.09
C SER A 116 -1.82 -9.43 -4.73
N HIS A 117 -1.46 -10.33 -3.84
CA HIS A 117 -1.98 -10.37 -2.48
C HIS A 117 -0.85 -10.63 -1.50
N PHE A 118 -0.97 -10.02 -0.33
CA PHE A 118 0.00 -10.13 0.74
C PHE A 118 -0.66 -10.60 2.03
N THR A 119 0.13 -11.06 2.96
CA THR A 119 -0.25 -11.25 4.36
C THR A 119 0.58 -10.32 5.23
N MET A 120 0.15 -10.08 6.44
CA MET A 120 0.92 -9.31 7.42
C MET A 120 2.32 -9.90 7.63
N GLU A 121 2.42 -11.23 7.64
CA GLU A 121 3.68 -11.94 7.79
C GLU A 121 4.57 -11.75 6.57
N SER A 122 4.06 -11.99 5.36
CA SER A 122 4.86 -11.85 4.13
C SER A 122 5.35 -10.42 3.93
N MET A 123 4.55 -9.43 4.30
CA MET A 123 4.94 -8.04 4.24
C MET A 123 6.01 -7.69 5.29
N SER A 124 5.88 -8.25 6.50
CA SER A 124 6.89 -8.09 7.56
C SER A 124 8.24 -8.71 7.15
N GLU A 125 8.23 -9.93 6.65
CA GLU A 125 9.43 -10.63 6.17
C GLU A 125 10.11 -9.88 5.03
N LEU A 126 9.33 -9.31 4.10
CA LEU A 126 9.87 -8.49 3.02
C LEU A 126 10.58 -7.25 3.56
N LEU A 127 9.97 -6.50 4.48
CA LEU A 127 10.58 -5.31 5.09
C LEU A 127 11.86 -5.66 5.85
N GLU A 128 11.86 -6.75 6.61
CA GLU A 128 13.04 -7.24 7.33
C GLU A 128 14.16 -7.67 6.37
N SER A 129 13.81 -8.31 5.25
CA SER A 129 14.78 -8.68 4.21
C SER A 129 15.47 -7.48 3.54
N LEU A 130 14.81 -6.32 3.57
CA LEU A 130 15.33 -5.04 3.08
C LEU A 130 16.14 -4.29 4.16
N GLY A 131 16.36 -4.89 5.32
CA GLY A 131 17.14 -4.30 6.42
C GLY A 131 16.35 -3.32 7.28
N LEU A 132 15.02 -3.29 7.18
CA LEU A 132 14.17 -2.49 8.04
C LEU A 132 13.81 -3.28 9.30
N GLN A 133 13.64 -2.58 10.41
CA GLN A 133 13.20 -3.17 11.67
C GLN A 133 11.68 -3.02 11.80
N VAL A 134 10.94 -4.13 11.76
CA VAL A 134 9.51 -4.13 12.01
C VAL A 134 9.26 -3.85 13.50
N VAL A 135 8.50 -2.79 13.78
CA VAL A 135 8.24 -2.30 15.16
C VAL A 135 6.78 -2.47 15.56
N LYS A 136 5.87 -2.60 14.60
CA LYS A 136 4.46 -2.79 14.89
C LYS A 136 3.78 -3.61 13.81
N LYS A 137 2.93 -4.53 14.25
CA LYS A 137 2.01 -5.31 13.40
C LYS A 137 0.62 -5.26 14.02
N ARG A 138 -0.38 -5.02 13.20
CA ARG A 138 -1.77 -5.00 13.64
C ARG A 138 -2.68 -5.55 12.54
N LEU A 139 -3.65 -6.34 12.94
CA LEU A 139 -4.80 -6.70 12.10
C LEU A 139 -6.02 -5.93 12.59
N ASP A 140 -6.78 -5.39 11.65
CA ASP A 140 -8.07 -4.77 11.87
C ASP A 140 -9.06 -5.36 10.86
N ASN A 141 -9.96 -6.23 11.34
CA ASN A 141 -10.77 -7.09 10.51
C ASN A 141 -9.88 -7.99 9.63
N TYR A 142 -9.84 -7.78 8.31
CA TYR A 142 -8.92 -8.46 7.38
C TYR A 142 -7.86 -7.51 6.79
N ASN A 143 -7.70 -6.31 7.35
CA ASN A 143 -6.65 -5.39 6.92
C ASN A 143 -5.45 -5.50 7.86
N TYR A 144 -4.26 -5.57 7.28
CA TYR A 144 -3.03 -5.46 8.05
C TYR A 144 -2.51 -4.02 8.08
N LEU A 145 -1.81 -3.71 9.15
CA LEU A 145 -0.90 -2.57 9.26
C LEU A 145 0.45 -3.10 9.73
N VAL A 146 1.48 -2.84 8.95
CA VAL A 146 2.87 -3.14 9.32
C VAL A 146 3.67 -1.84 9.32
N GLU A 147 4.32 -1.56 10.45
CA GLU A 147 5.18 -0.41 10.63
C GLU A 147 6.63 -0.86 10.82
N ALA A 148 7.54 -0.30 10.05
CA ALA A 148 8.97 -0.59 10.16
C ALA A 148 9.80 0.68 10.11
N ILE A 149 10.99 0.63 10.70
CA ILE A 149 11.93 1.75 10.83
C ILE A 149 13.24 1.38 10.14
N ARG A 150 13.83 2.34 9.44
CA ARG A 150 15.20 2.22 8.95
C ARG A 150 16.16 2.45 10.10
N PRO A 151 16.95 1.43 10.54
CA PRO A 151 17.88 1.57 11.65
C PRO A 151 19.00 2.58 11.39
#